data_8c3402f45653654dc8a0e637850d4863
#
_entry.id   8c3402f45653654dc8a0e637850d4863
#
_cell.length_a   1.000
_cell.length_b   1.000
_cell.length_c   1.000
_cell.angle_alpha   90.00
_cell.angle_beta   90.00
_cell.angle_gamma   90.00
#
_symmetry.space_group_name_H-M   'P 1'
#
loop_
_entity.id
_entity.type
_entity.pdbx_description
1 polymer ?
#
loop_
_entity_poly.entity_id
_entity_poly.type
_entity_poly.pdbx_seq_one_letter_code
_entity_poly.pdbx_strand_id
1 'polypeptide(L)'
;MIDAKTAQTQEVMSTSHILTLITPDEPGIAHAVSAGLLDVDGNITENAQFGDPGSELFCLRTVLETPTDDSETVADAVRQRLLDAGHTSPVKLRVRQADARPRVLIMVSKFDHCLVDLLYRWRNGLLPVDIPAVV
;
A
#
# COMPACT_ATOMS: atom_id res chain seq x y z
N MET A 1 -2.01 -40.12 -30.96
CA MET A 1 -2.79 -38.90 -31.30
C MET A 1 -3.09 -38.23 -29.99
N ILE A 2 -2.25 -37.29 -29.56
CA ILE A 2 -2.36 -36.63 -28.29
C ILE A 2 -2.75 -35.19 -28.58
N ASP A 3 -4.02 -34.84 -28.27
CA ASP A 3 -4.53 -33.48 -28.36
C ASP A 3 -3.82 -32.62 -27.32
N ALA A 4 -2.91 -31.79 -27.82
CA ALA A 4 -2.36 -30.71 -27.02
C ALA A 4 -3.45 -29.64 -26.84
N LYS A 5 -4.23 -29.76 -25.76
CA LYS A 5 -5.16 -28.71 -25.32
C LYS A 5 -4.29 -27.56 -24.81
N THR A 6 -4.09 -26.58 -25.70
CA THR A 6 -3.47 -25.30 -25.42
C THR A 6 -4.24 -24.66 -24.26
N ALA A 7 -3.66 -24.72 -23.06
CA ALA A 7 -4.08 -23.90 -21.95
C ALA A 7 -3.73 -22.46 -22.31
N GLN A 8 -4.71 -21.72 -22.83
CA GLN A 8 -4.66 -20.26 -22.87
C GLN A 8 -4.68 -19.80 -21.41
N THR A 9 -3.50 -19.55 -20.87
CA THR A 9 -3.36 -18.76 -19.66
C THR A 9 -3.85 -17.36 -20.02
N GLN A 10 -5.11 -17.04 -19.68
CA GLN A 10 -5.56 -15.65 -19.63
C GLN A 10 -4.62 -14.99 -18.60
N GLU A 11 -3.74 -14.11 -19.06
CA GLU A 11 -3.10 -13.15 -18.19
C GLU A 11 -4.22 -12.31 -17.56
N VAL A 12 -4.59 -12.66 -16.35
CA VAL A 12 -5.43 -11.79 -15.52
C VAL A 12 -4.56 -10.57 -15.25
N MET A 13 -4.92 -9.44 -15.87
CA MET A 13 -4.24 -8.17 -15.60
C MET A 13 -4.42 -7.88 -14.13
N SER A 14 -3.35 -8.00 -13.36
CA SER A 14 -3.34 -7.66 -11.95
C SER A 14 -2.79 -6.24 -11.76
N THR A 15 -3.40 -5.50 -10.87
CA THR A 15 -2.94 -4.17 -10.46
C THR A 15 -2.24 -4.26 -9.12
N SER A 16 -1.05 -3.68 -9.04
CA SER A 16 -0.31 -3.63 -7.78
C SER A 16 -0.76 -2.44 -6.94
N HIS A 17 -1.08 -2.69 -5.67
CA HIS A 17 -1.48 -1.69 -4.69
C HIS A 17 -0.54 -1.67 -3.50
N ILE A 18 -0.44 -0.50 -2.88
CA ILE A 18 0.24 -0.31 -1.60
C ILE A 18 -0.82 0.10 -0.57
N LEU A 19 -0.99 -0.74 0.43
CA LEU A 19 -1.82 -0.48 1.60
C LEU A 19 -0.92 -0.02 2.76
N THR A 20 -1.33 1.04 3.44
CA THR A 20 -0.74 1.49 4.70
C THR A 20 -1.83 1.63 5.75
N LEU A 21 -1.59 1.09 6.94
CA LEU A 21 -2.51 1.11 8.07
C LEU A 21 -1.77 1.63 9.30
N ILE A 22 -2.40 2.54 10.03
CA ILE A 22 -1.97 2.97 11.37
C ILE A 22 -3.21 2.93 12.26
N THR A 23 -3.14 2.19 13.37
CA THR A 23 -4.24 1.99 14.31
C THR A 23 -3.67 1.70 15.71
N PRO A 24 -4.43 1.86 16.81
CA PRO A 24 -4.06 1.31 18.09
C PRO A 24 -3.70 -0.18 17.97
N ASP A 25 -2.67 -0.62 18.73
CA ASP A 25 -2.21 -2.02 18.67
C ASP A 25 -3.18 -2.93 19.42
N GLU A 26 -3.85 -3.81 18.68
CA GLU A 26 -4.80 -4.77 19.20
C GLU A 26 -4.58 -6.16 18.55
N PRO A 27 -4.80 -7.26 19.29
CA PRO A 27 -4.70 -8.60 18.71
C PRO A 27 -5.68 -8.81 17.54
N GLY A 28 -5.21 -9.43 16.45
CA GLY A 28 -6.05 -9.81 15.33
C GLY A 28 -6.08 -8.84 14.15
N ILE A 29 -5.50 -7.64 14.28
CA ILE A 29 -5.46 -6.63 13.18
C ILE A 29 -4.86 -7.21 11.90
N ALA A 30 -3.68 -7.85 11.98
CA ALA A 30 -3.02 -8.42 10.81
C ALA A 30 -3.87 -9.51 10.14
N HIS A 31 -4.59 -10.31 10.94
CA HIS A 31 -5.53 -11.32 10.42
C HIS A 31 -6.70 -10.66 9.68
N ALA A 32 -7.33 -9.64 10.27
CA ALA A 32 -8.47 -8.94 9.67
C ALA A 32 -8.05 -8.26 8.36
N VAL A 33 -6.88 -7.63 8.31
CA VAL A 33 -6.32 -7.03 7.08
C VAL A 33 -6.13 -8.12 6.02
N SER A 34 -5.48 -9.23 6.34
CA SER A 34 -5.24 -10.31 5.39
C SER A 34 -6.54 -10.92 4.86
N ALA A 35 -7.56 -11.07 5.72
CA ALA A 35 -8.88 -11.52 5.30
C ALA A 35 -9.56 -10.55 4.33
N GLY A 36 -9.47 -9.22 4.58
CA GLY A 36 -10.00 -8.20 3.68
C GLY A 36 -9.29 -8.18 2.31
N LEU A 37 -7.98 -8.42 2.30
CA LEU A 37 -7.24 -8.54 1.04
C LEU A 37 -7.63 -9.80 0.26
N LEU A 38 -7.94 -10.88 0.94
CA LEU A 38 -8.43 -12.11 0.31
C LEU A 38 -9.82 -11.93 -0.33
N ASP A 39 -10.69 -11.09 0.25
CA ASP A 39 -12.03 -10.80 -0.30
C ASP A 39 -11.98 -10.11 -1.68
N VAL A 40 -10.85 -9.51 -2.03
CA VAL A 40 -10.62 -8.87 -3.35
C VAL A 40 -9.64 -9.67 -4.21
N ASP A 41 -9.49 -10.97 -3.95
CA ASP A 41 -8.53 -11.84 -4.62
C ASP A 41 -7.08 -11.29 -4.59
N GLY A 42 -6.75 -10.61 -3.49
CA GLY A 42 -5.44 -9.97 -3.30
C GLY A 42 -4.35 -10.97 -2.92
N ASN A 43 -3.26 -10.96 -3.67
CA ASN A 43 -2.03 -11.71 -3.38
C ASN A 43 -0.99 -10.77 -2.76
N ILE A 44 -0.60 -11.02 -1.51
CA ILE A 44 0.42 -10.22 -0.82
C ILE A 44 1.80 -10.57 -1.35
N THR A 45 2.53 -9.58 -1.87
CA THR A 45 3.91 -9.73 -2.37
C THR A 45 4.95 -9.21 -1.39
N GLU A 46 4.61 -8.17 -0.60
CA GLU A 46 5.45 -7.65 0.47
C GLU A 46 4.58 -7.33 1.69
N ASN A 47 5.09 -7.60 2.88
CA ASN A 47 4.44 -7.21 4.12
C ASN A 47 5.46 -6.76 5.15
N ALA A 48 5.24 -5.59 5.75
CA ALA A 48 6.05 -5.05 6.83
C ALA A 48 5.11 -4.52 7.92
N GLN A 49 5.38 -4.91 9.16
CA GLN A 49 4.61 -4.45 10.32
C GLN A 49 5.54 -4.00 11.43
N PHE A 50 5.09 -3.03 12.19
CA PHE A 50 5.81 -2.48 13.32
C PHE A 50 4.82 -2.04 14.40
N GLY A 51 5.04 -2.52 15.62
CA GLY A 51 4.37 -2.04 16.83
C GLY A 51 5.31 -1.07 17.57
N ASP A 52 4.82 0.11 17.88
CA ASP A 52 5.56 1.09 18.66
C ASP A 52 5.11 1.05 20.13
N PRO A 53 5.94 0.50 21.04
CA PRO A 53 5.59 0.39 22.46
C PRO A 53 5.36 1.75 23.13
N GLY A 54 5.94 2.83 22.58
CA GLY A 54 5.84 4.18 23.16
C GLY A 54 4.51 4.87 22.85
N SER A 55 3.95 4.62 21.67
CA SER A 55 2.67 5.21 21.23
C SER A 55 1.50 4.23 21.25
N GLU A 56 1.75 2.95 21.54
CA GLU A 56 0.77 1.88 21.47
C GLU A 56 0.09 1.78 20.09
N LEU A 57 0.83 2.14 19.03
CA LEU A 57 0.35 2.09 17.64
C LEU A 57 0.91 0.90 16.90
N PHE A 58 0.05 0.27 16.12
CA PHE A 58 0.39 -0.72 15.12
C PHE A 58 0.44 -0.07 13.74
N CYS A 59 1.54 -0.26 13.03
CA CYS A 59 1.76 0.21 11.67
C CYS A 59 1.97 -0.98 10.75
N LEU A 60 1.24 -1.00 9.64
CA LEU A 60 1.35 -2.04 8.62
C LEU A 60 1.52 -1.40 7.25
N ARG A 61 2.44 -1.94 6.45
CA ARG A 61 2.57 -1.66 5.03
C ARG A 61 2.55 -2.97 4.27
N THR A 62 1.63 -3.09 3.33
CA THR A 62 1.48 -4.28 2.49
C THR A 62 1.48 -3.88 1.02
N VAL A 63 2.25 -4.59 0.20
CA VAL A 63 2.12 -4.54 -1.26
C VAL A 63 1.37 -5.78 -1.69
N LEU A 64 0.37 -5.60 -2.54
CA LEU A 64 -0.48 -6.67 -3.03
C LEU A 64 -0.77 -6.50 -4.51
N GLU A 65 -1.04 -7.61 -5.16
CA GLU A 65 -1.59 -7.69 -6.52
C GLU A 65 -3.02 -8.17 -6.46
N THR A 66 -3.93 -7.52 -7.18
CA THR A 66 -5.35 -7.86 -7.23
C THR A 66 -5.92 -7.59 -8.62
N PRO A 67 -6.97 -8.31 -9.07
CA PRO A 67 -7.64 -8.04 -10.33
C PRO A 67 -8.31 -6.66 -10.42
N THR A 68 -8.67 -6.06 -9.27
CA THR A 68 -9.28 -4.72 -9.25
C THR A 68 -8.23 -3.62 -9.35
N ASP A 69 -8.53 -2.57 -10.12
CA ASP A 69 -7.75 -1.34 -10.20
C ASP A 69 -8.25 -0.24 -9.24
N ASP A 70 -9.40 -0.46 -8.62
CA ASP A 70 -10.01 0.48 -7.68
C ASP A 70 -9.45 0.31 -6.25
N SER A 71 -8.62 1.28 -5.85
CA SER A 71 -8.03 1.31 -4.51
C SER A 71 -9.05 1.46 -3.38
N GLU A 72 -10.22 2.07 -3.64
CA GLU A 72 -11.26 2.22 -2.61
C GLU A 72 -11.96 0.89 -2.35
N THR A 73 -12.22 0.08 -3.37
CA THR A 73 -12.73 -1.29 -3.20
C THR A 73 -11.82 -2.11 -2.29
N VAL A 74 -10.50 -2.02 -2.47
CA VAL A 74 -9.52 -2.70 -1.59
C VAL A 74 -9.59 -2.15 -0.17
N ALA A 75 -9.68 -0.83 -0.01
CA ALA A 75 -9.76 -0.18 1.29
C ALA A 75 -11.05 -0.57 2.05
N ASP A 76 -12.17 -0.61 1.36
CA ASP A 76 -13.48 -0.96 1.96
C ASP A 76 -13.54 -2.40 2.41
N ALA A 77 -12.99 -3.34 1.63
CA ALA A 77 -12.89 -4.74 2.04
C ALA A 77 -12.11 -4.90 3.36
N VAL A 78 -10.98 -4.20 3.48
CA VAL A 78 -10.18 -4.22 4.71
C VAL A 78 -10.90 -3.53 5.87
N ARG A 79 -11.55 -2.37 5.65
CA ARG A 79 -12.36 -1.69 6.69
C ARG A 79 -13.45 -2.60 7.23
N GLN A 80 -14.18 -3.27 6.33
CA GLN A 80 -15.26 -4.15 6.74
C GLN A 80 -14.76 -5.31 7.62
N ARG A 81 -13.64 -5.94 7.25
CA ARG A 81 -13.06 -7.02 8.05
C ARG A 81 -12.54 -6.56 9.41
N LEU A 82 -11.98 -5.35 9.48
CA LEU A 82 -11.60 -4.76 10.77
C LEU A 82 -12.81 -4.52 11.66
N LEU A 83 -13.92 -3.99 11.12
CA LEU A 83 -15.16 -3.79 11.86
C LEU A 83 -15.78 -5.12 12.31
N ASP A 84 -15.83 -6.12 11.44
CA ASP A 84 -16.37 -7.46 11.75
C ASP A 84 -15.56 -8.16 12.85
N ALA A 85 -14.27 -7.88 12.93
CA ALA A 85 -13.39 -8.37 13.99
C ALA A 85 -13.47 -7.55 15.29
N GLY A 86 -14.30 -6.50 15.34
CA GLY A 86 -14.52 -5.67 16.51
C GLY A 86 -13.53 -4.50 16.66
N HIS A 87 -12.67 -4.26 15.68
CA HIS A 87 -11.76 -3.11 15.69
C HIS A 87 -12.49 -1.83 15.29
N THR A 88 -12.97 -1.09 16.29
CA THR A 88 -13.74 0.16 16.10
C THR A 88 -12.91 1.42 16.33
N SER A 89 -11.65 1.25 16.70
CA SER A 89 -10.72 2.36 16.95
C SER A 89 -10.42 3.16 15.68
N PRO A 90 -10.06 4.45 15.80
CA PRO A 90 -9.70 5.27 14.64
C PRO A 90 -8.57 4.65 13.83
N VAL A 91 -8.85 4.35 12.59
CA VAL A 91 -7.90 3.71 11.67
C VAL A 91 -7.50 4.71 10.58
N LYS A 92 -6.21 4.93 10.42
CA LYS A 92 -5.67 5.60 9.23
C LYS A 92 -5.32 4.53 8.21
N LEU A 93 -6.26 4.26 7.30
CA LEU A 93 -6.08 3.32 6.20
C LEU A 93 -5.96 4.10 4.89
N ARG A 94 -4.91 3.80 4.14
CA ARG A 94 -4.69 4.31 2.78
C ARG A 94 -4.34 3.16 1.86
N VAL A 95 -5.01 3.12 0.72
CA VAL A 95 -4.66 2.24 -0.40
C VAL A 95 -4.40 3.12 -1.61
N ARG A 96 -3.37 2.81 -2.38
CA ARG A 96 -3.07 3.46 -3.64
C ARG A 96 -2.48 2.47 -4.62
N GLN A 97 -2.60 2.72 -5.90
CA GLN A 97 -1.86 1.96 -6.90
C GLN A 97 -0.34 2.16 -6.71
N ALA A 98 0.44 1.11 -6.93
CA ALA A 98 1.88 1.15 -6.67
C ALA A 98 2.63 2.06 -7.64
N ASP A 99 2.13 2.20 -8.88
CA ASP A 99 2.66 3.05 -9.93
C ASP A 99 2.21 4.52 -9.82
N ALA A 100 1.22 4.82 -8.96
CA ALA A 100 0.77 6.17 -8.72
C ALA A 100 1.92 7.04 -8.18
N ARG A 101 2.19 8.16 -8.85
CA ARG A 101 3.21 9.12 -8.41
C ARG A 101 2.60 10.10 -7.41
N PRO A 102 2.96 10.01 -6.12
CA PRO A 102 2.47 10.97 -5.14
C PRO A 102 3.06 12.36 -5.43
N ARG A 103 2.24 13.39 -5.23
CA ARG A 103 2.70 14.78 -5.29
C ARG A 103 3.37 15.13 -3.97
N VAL A 104 4.63 15.56 -4.03
CA VAL A 104 5.46 15.85 -2.86
C VAL A 104 5.89 17.30 -2.90
N LEU A 105 5.56 18.06 -1.86
CA LEU A 105 6.13 19.37 -1.60
C LEU A 105 7.44 19.19 -0.81
N ILE A 106 8.54 19.70 -1.33
CA ILE A 106 9.81 19.68 -0.61
C ILE A 106 9.97 20.99 0.15
N MET A 107 10.16 20.90 1.46
CA MET A 107 10.45 22.03 2.31
C MET A 107 11.93 22.00 2.67
N VAL A 108 12.65 23.07 2.40
CA VAL A 108 14.09 23.20 2.70
C VAL A 108 14.35 24.39 3.60
N SER A 109 15.41 24.26 4.40
CA SER A 109 15.91 25.36 5.22
C SER A 109 17.19 25.94 4.56
N LYS A 110 18.01 26.60 5.33
CA LYS A 110 19.24 27.28 4.89
C LYS A 110 20.25 26.39 4.15
N PHE A 111 20.23 25.07 4.40
CA PHE A 111 21.19 24.12 3.82
C PHE A 111 20.50 23.26 2.76
N ASP A 112 21.04 23.20 1.57
CA ASP A 112 20.45 22.61 0.37
C ASP A 112 20.96 21.21 -0.01
N HIS A 113 21.92 20.64 0.73
CA HIS A 113 22.56 19.36 0.39
C HIS A 113 21.53 18.21 0.29
N CYS A 114 20.52 18.17 1.16
CA CYS A 114 19.45 17.17 1.08
C CYS A 114 18.55 17.40 -0.15
N LEU A 115 18.28 18.66 -0.51
CA LEU A 115 17.49 19.00 -1.69
C LEU A 115 18.20 18.52 -2.96
N VAL A 116 19.51 18.76 -3.07
CA VAL A 116 20.32 18.34 -4.23
C VAL A 116 20.25 16.83 -4.42
N ASP A 117 20.39 16.03 -3.34
CA ASP A 117 20.26 14.56 -3.41
C ASP A 117 18.86 14.12 -3.85
N LEU A 118 17.80 14.71 -3.29
CA LEU A 118 16.42 14.39 -3.65
C LEU A 118 16.13 14.72 -5.11
N LEU A 119 16.54 15.89 -5.60
CA LEU A 119 16.36 16.30 -6.99
C LEU A 119 17.18 15.44 -7.96
N TYR A 120 18.39 15.04 -7.55
CA TYR A 120 19.21 14.12 -8.33
C TYR A 120 18.52 12.77 -8.51
N ARG A 121 17.99 12.19 -7.41
CA ARG A 121 17.26 10.92 -7.46
C ARG A 121 15.97 11.04 -8.28
N TRP A 122 15.23 12.12 -8.12
CA TRP A 122 14.01 12.38 -8.89
C TRP A 122 14.31 12.45 -10.39
N ARG A 123 15.32 13.23 -10.78
CA ARG A 123 15.74 13.38 -12.19
C ARG A 123 16.17 12.05 -12.82
N ASN A 124 16.79 11.17 -12.05
CA ASN A 124 17.26 9.86 -12.52
C ASN A 124 16.20 8.75 -12.36
N GLY A 125 14.94 9.09 -12.03
CA GLY A 125 13.86 8.12 -11.91
C GLY A 125 13.94 7.22 -10.67
N LEU A 126 14.87 7.49 -9.74
CA LEU A 126 15.02 6.73 -8.48
C LEU A 126 14.02 7.16 -7.41
N LEU A 127 13.35 8.28 -7.61
CA LEU A 127 12.30 8.80 -6.74
C LEU A 127 11.03 9.02 -7.57
N PRO A 128 10.09 8.05 -7.58
CA PRO A 128 8.90 8.10 -8.43
C PRO A 128 7.81 8.99 -7.83
N VAL A 129 8.04 10.29 -7.78
CA VAL A 129 7.13 11.31 -7.25
C VAL A 129 7.01 12.47 -8.22
N ASP A 130 5.92 13.24 -8.12
CA ASP A 130 5.80 14.55 -8.76
C ASP A 130 6.13 15.63 -7.74
N ILE A 131 7.04 16.53 -8.09
CA ILE A 131 7.47 17.65 -7.23
C ILE A 131 6.86 18.94 -7.78
N PRO A 132 5.68 19.37 -7.31
CA PRO A 132 5.04 20.59 -7.81
C PRO A 132 5.73 21.86 -7.33
N ALA A 133 6.39 21.83 -6.18
CA ALA A 133 7.09 22.99 -5.63
C ALA A 133 8.15 22.59 -4.60
N VAL A 134 9.13 23.49 -4.45
CA VAL A 134 10.13 23.51 -3.38
C VAL A 134 10.00 24.84 -2.65
N VAL A 135 9.92 24.84 -1.34
CA VAL A 135 9.77 26.04 -0.48
C VAL A 135 10.75 26.04 0.66
#